data_4345221b0a58d36102a90934c7715be9
#
_entry.id   4345221b0a58d36102a90934c7715be9
#
_cell.length_a   1.000
_cell.length_b   1.000
_cell.length_c   1.000
_cell.angle_alpha   90.00
_cell.angle_beta   90.00
_cell.angle_gamma   90.00
#
_symmetry.space_group_name_H-M   'P 1'
#
loop_
_entity.id
_entity.type
_entity.pdbx_description
1 polymer ?
#
loop_
_entity_poly.entity_id
_entity_poly.type
_entity_poly.pdbx_seq_one_letter_code
_entity_poly.pdbx_strand_id
1 'polypeptide(L)'
;MTRRLKEYALAAEIIGAIAVVISLIYVGVSVNQNTNAVMVANHQALVALDQATTDWFKDPDFAAAYIISLDDAGKLSAVQQAQFSSYLADKFNAWEFAFLTHESGMMEDNIWQGWDGHYRMLLQQSGGRWFWGEGREGFSPAFKSYLDSILATTE
;
A
#
# COMPACT_ATOMS: atom_id res chain seq x y z
N MET A 1 3.03 -36.48 55.46
CA MET A 1 2.37 -35.79 54.29
C MET A 1 3.40 -35.63 53.20
N THR A 2 3.30 -36.52 52.20
CA THR A 2 4.29 -36.87 52.03
C THR A 2 4.64 -37.18 50.60
N ARG A 3 5.24 -38.20 50.26
CA ARG A 3 5.84 -38.47 48.95
C ARG A 3 4.87 -38.31 47.79
N ARG A 4 3.62 -38.82 47.94
CA ARG A 4 2.57 -38.71 46.91
C ARG A 4 2.14 -37.28 46.59
N LEU A 5 2.10 -36.38 47.60
CA LEU A 5 1.76 -34.96 47.35
C LEU A 5 2.83 -34.23 46.56
N LYS A 6 4.13 -34.58 46.75
CA LYS A 6 5.20 -34.05 45.96
C LYS A 6 5.18 -34.56 44.52
N GLU A 7 4.84 -35.82 44.31
CA GLU A 7 4.68 -36.43 42.99
C GLU A 7 3.53 -35.79 42.22
N TYR A 8 2.38 -35.54 42.85
CA TYR A 8 1.27 -34.80 42.22
C TYR A 8 1.62 -33.35 41.94
N ALA A 9 2.34 -32.67 42.82
CA ALA A 9 2.77 -31.30 42.59
C ALA A 9 3.73 -31.21 41.39
N LEU A 10 4.71 -32.10 41.29
CA LEU A 10 5.61 -32.17 40.15
C LEU A 10 4.89 -32.49 38.83
N ALA A 11 3.92 -33.42 38.88
CA ALA A 11 3.15 -33.71 37.66
C ALA A 11 2.27 -32.53 37.23
N ALA A 12 1.67 -31.80 38.17
CA ALA A 12 0.90 -30.59 37.87
C ALA A 12 1.79 -29.47 37.31
N GLU A 13 3.02 -29.31 37.80
CA GLU A 13 4.00 -28.34 37.30
C GLU A 13 4.42 -28.65 35.87
N ILE A 14 4.70 -29.94 35.57
CA ILE A 14 5.07 -30.37 34.19
C ILE A 14 3.89 -30.16 33.24
N ILE A 15 2.67 -30.53 33.62
CA ILE A 15 1.47 -30.33 32.81
C ILE A 15 1.26 -28.81 32.57
N GLY A 16 1.41 -28.00 33.60
CA GLY A 16 1.31 -26.54 33.49
C GLY A 16 2.33 -25.96 32.55
N ALA A 17 3.58 -26.40 32.67
CA ALA A 17 4.64 -25.96 31.74
C ALA A 17 4.35 -26.33 30.27
N ILE A 18 3.88 -27.56 30.02
CA ILE A 18 3.51 -28.02 28.68
C ILE A 18 2.33 -27.20 28.16
N ALA A 19 1.30 -26.93 28.98
CA ALA A 19 0.17 -26.11 28.55
C ALA A 19 0.55 -24.68 28.16
N VAL A 20 1.49 -24.08 28.91
CA VAL A 20 2.04 -22.76 28.56
C VAL A 20 2.75 -22.80 27.20
N VAL A 21 3.60 -23.80 26.97
CA VAL A 21 4.31 -23.93 25.67
C VAL A 21 3.32 -24.10 24.52
N ILE A 22 2.31 -24.95 24.66
CA ILE A 22 1.26 -25.16 23.65
C ILE A 22 0.53 -23.83 23.38
N SER A 23 0.19 -23.07 24.44
CA SER A 23 -0.49 -21.78 24.32
C SER A 23 0.36 -20.77 23.56
N LEU A 24 1.66 -20.71 23.83
CA LEU A 24 2.60 -19.82 23.12
C LEU A 24 2.72 -20.18 21.63
N ILE A 25 2.80 -21.47 21.32
CA ILE A 25 2.82 -21.94 19.92
C ILE A 25 1.52 -21.55 19.23
N TYR A 26 0.37 -21.78 19.87
CA TYR A 26 -0.94 -21.40 19.32
C TYR A 26 -1.04 -19.90 19.05
N VAL A 27 -0.62 -19.07 20.00
CA VAL A 27 -0.59 -17.61 19.82
C VAL A 27 0.31 -17.23 18.66
N GLY A 28 1.52 -17.80 18.57
CA GLY A 28 2.46 -17.53 17.46
C GLY A 28 1.85 -17.87 16.10
N VAL A 29 1.19 -19.02 15.97
CA VAL A 29 0.49 -19.43 14.74
C VAL A 29 -0.66 -18.46 14.43
N SER A 30 -1.45 -18.10 15.42
CA SER A 30 -2.59 -17.18 15.25
C SER A 30 -2.15 -15.79 14.81
N VAL A 31 -1.07 -15.27 15.39
CA VAL A 31 -0.48 -13.98 14.98
C VAL A 31 -0.02 -14.03 13.52
N ASN A 32 0.69 -15.09 13.14
CA ASN A 32 1.17 -15.24 11.75
C ASN A 32 0.00 -15.33 10.75
N GLN A 33 -1.03 -16.11 11.07
CA GLN A 33 -2.23 -16.21 10.23
C GLN A 33 -2.96 -14.86 10.10
N ASN A 34 -3.06 -14.10 11.19
CA ASN A 34 -3.67 -12.78 11.18
C ASN A 34 -2.86 -11.80 10.34
N THR A 35 -1.54 -11.80 10.46
CA THR A 35 -0.65 -10.96 9.64
C THR A 35 -0.84 -11.27 8.15
N ASN A 36 -0.84 -12.54 7.76
CA ASN A 36 -1.06 -12.93 6.38
C ASN A 36 -2.44 -12.49 5.86
N ALA A 37 -3.49 -12.60 6.68
CA ALA A 37 -4.82 -12.13 6.32
C ALA A 37 -4.86 -10.61 6.11
N VAL A 38 -4.15 -9.83 6.93
CA VAL A 38 -4.01 -8.37 6.75
C VAL A 38 -3.27 -8.05 5.47
N MET A 39 -2.17 -8.73 5.16
CA MET A 39 -1.42 -8.52 3.90
C MET A 39 -2.29 -8.77 2.67
N VAL A 40 -3.08 -9.85 2.68
CA VAL A 40 -4.04 -10.13 1.59
C VAL A 40 -5.11 -9.05 1.49
N ALA A 41 -5.66 -8.61 2.61
CA ALA A 41 -6.66 -7.54 2.65
C ALA A 41 -6.11 -6.21 2.12
N ASN A 42 -4.87 -5.84 2.48
CA ASN A 42 -4.20 -4.65 1.98
C ASN A 42 -4.00 -4.71 0.45
N HIS A 43 -3.58 -5.87 -0.07
CA HIS A 43 -3.44 -6.04 -1.51
C HIS A 43 -4.80 -5.91 -2.23
N GLN A 44 -5.86 -6.52 -1.71
CA GLN A 44 -7.21 -6.39 -2.26
C GLN A 44 -7.71 -4.94 -2.22
N ALA A 45 -7.45 -4.21 -1.12
CA ALA A 45 -7.79 -2.79 -1.00
C ALA A 45 -7.06 -1.95 -2.06
N LEU A 46 -5.76 -2.18 -2.26
CA LEU A 46 -4.98 -1.49 -3.28
C LEU A 46 -5.51 -1.76 -4.70
N VAL A 47 -5.79 -3.02 -5.02
CA VAL A 47 -6.42 -3.39 -6.30
C VAL A 47 -7.75 -2.68 -6.50
N ALA A 48 -8.59 -2.62 -5.46
CA ALA A 48 -9.88 -1.93 -5.53
C ALA A 48 -9.72 -0.41 -5.74
N LEU A 49 -8.78 0.22 -5.05
CA LEU A 49 -8.46 1.64 -5.23
C LEU A 49 -7.99 1.93 -6.67
N ASP A 50 -7.11 1.10 -7.19
CA ASP A 50 -6.60 1.27 -8.56
C ASP A 50 -7.68 1.02 -9.61
N GLN A 51 -8.51 -0.01 -9.44
CA GLN A 51 -9.62 -0.32 -10.35
C GLN A 51 -10.69 0.77 -10.37
N ALA A 52 -10.98 1.42 -9.24
CA ALA A 52 -11.95 2.52 -9.18
C ALA A 52 -11.59 3.65 -10.16
N THR A 53 -10.31 3.85 -10.43
CA THR A 53 -9.87 4.88 -11.39
C THR A 53 -10.12 4.52 -12.85
N THR A 54 -10.40 3.25 -13.18
CA THR A 54 -10.74 2.86 -14.55
C THR A 54 -12.09 3.41 -14.99
N ASP A 55 -12.96 3.75 -14.05
CA ASP A 55 -14.28 4.31 -14.34
C ASP A 55 -14.21 5.70 -14.97
N TRP A 56 -13.14 6.44 -14.73
CA TRP A 56 -12.88 7.72 -15.40
C TRP A 56 -12.85 7.59 -16.93
N PHE A 57 -12.35 6.47 -17.45
CA PHE A 57 -12.24 6.21 -18.90
C PHE A 57 -13.56 5.81 -19.57
N LYS A 58 -14.65 5.65 -18.81
CA LYS A 58 -16.00 5.49 -19.36
C LYS A 58 -16.53 6.80 -19.94
N ASP A 59 -15.96 7.94 -19.52
CA ASP A 59 -16.22 9.25 -20.09
C ASP A 59 -15.28 9.50 -21.28
N PRO A 60 -15.79 9.63 -22.52
CA PRO A 60 -14.96 9.90 -23.70
C PRO A 60 -14.21 11.24 -23.62
N ASP A 61 -14.78 12.26 -22.97
CA ASP A 61 -14.14 13.56 -22.83
C ASP A 61 -12.94 13.47 -21.86
N PHE A 62 -13.06 12.69 -20.79
CA PHE A 62 -11.94 12.37 -19.93
C PHE A 62 -10.86 11.56 -20.66
N ALA A 63 -11.25 10.53 -21.41
CA ALA A 63 -10.28 9.72 -22.19
C ALA A 63 -9.50 10.57 -23.18
N ALA A 64 -10.16 11.53 -23.87
CA ALA A 64 -9.48 12.48 -24.75
C ALA A 64 -8.53 13.41 -23.98
N ALA A 65 -8.95 13.92 -22.83
CA ALA A 65 -8.12 14.75 -21.96
C ALA A 65 -6.88 14.00 -21.47
N TYR A 66 -7.04 12.73 -21.08
CA TYR A 66 -5.91 11.88 -20.69
C TYR A 66 -4.87 11.76 -21.80
N ILE A 67 -5.29 11.51 -23.05
CA ILE A 67 -4.36 11.43 -24.19
C ILE A 67 -3.60 12.75 -24.38
N ILE A 68 -4.27 13.90 -24.29
CA ILE A 68 -3.64 15.22 -24.38
C ILE A 68 -2.61 15.39 -23.26
N SER A 69 -2.92 14.96 -22.05
CA SER A 69 -2.05 15.09 -20.87
C SER A 69 -0.75 14.30 -20.97
N LEU A 70 -0.71 13.24 -21.79
CA LEU A 70 0.52 12.46 -22.02
C LEU A 70 1.59 13.30 -22.73
N ASP A 71 1.17 14.22 -23.60
CA ASP A 71 2.06 15.15 -24.31
C ASP A 71 2.31 16.41 -23.44
N ASP A 72 1.22 17.09 -23.06
CA ASP A 72 1.30 18.34 -22.29
C ASP A 72 0.00 18.60 -21.51
N ALA A 73 0.05 18.44 -20.18
CA ALA A 73 -1.10 18.72 -19.32
C ALA A 73 -1.52 20.20 -19.32
N GLY A 74 -0.64 21.12 -19.67
CA GLY A 74 -0.93 22.55 -19.81
C GLY A 74 -1.91 22.87 -20.95
N LYS A 75 -2.08 21.95 -21.91
CA LYS A 75 -3.03 22.10 -23.03
C LYS A 75 -4.48 21.75 -22.64
N LEU A 76 -4.69 21.19 -21.47
CA LEU A 76 -6.02 20.86 -20.94
C LEU A 76 -6.80 22.15 -20.61
N SER A 77 -8.09 22.18 -20.90
CA SER A 77 -8.99 23.20 -20.37
C SER A 77 -9.08 23.14 -18.84
N ALA A 78 -9.52 24.20 -18.18
CA ALA A 78 -9.64 24.24 -16.73
C ALA A 78 -10.50 23.09 -16.15
N VAL A 79 -11.58 22.70 -16.85
CA VAL A 79 -12.43 21.58 -16.45
C VAL A 79 -11.68 20.27 -16.57
N GLN A 80 -10.99 20.06 -17.68
CA GLN A 80 -10.18 18.86 -17.90
C GLN A 80 -9.01 18.76 -16.92
N GLN A 81 -8.35 19.89 -16.59
CA GLN A 81 -7.31 19.93 -15.56
C GLN A 81 -7.87 19.51 -14.19
N ALA A 82 -9.05 19.98 -13.81
CA ALA A 82 -9.67 19.60 -12.54
C ALA A 82 -10.02 18.10 -12.50
N GLN A 83 -10.59 17.55 -13.58
CA GLN A 83 -10.90 16.12 -13.69
C GLN A 83 -9.61 15.28 -13.66
N PHE A 84 -8.62 15.67 -14.43
CA PHE A 84 -7.35 14.97 -14.53
C PHE A 84 -6.55 15.02 -13.22
N SER A 85 -6.57 16.16 -12.52
CA SER A 85 -6.00 16.29 -11.18
C SER A 85 -6.67 15.36 -10.16
N SER A 86 -8.00 15.25 -10.20
CA SER A 86 -8.72 14.32 -9.32
C SER A 86 -8.36 12.85 -9.61
N TYR A 87 -8.31 12.47 -10.89
CA TYR A 87 -7.85 11.13 -11.29
C TYR A 87 -6.43 10.83 -10.81
N LEU A 88 -5.51 11.76 -10.98
CA LEU A 88 -4.13 11.59 -10.52
C LEU A 88 -4.03 11.56 -9.00
N ALA A 89 -4.84 12.36 -8.29
CA ALA A 89 -4.93 12.30 -6.84
C ALA A 89 -5.30 10.89 -6.37
N ASP A 90 -6.30 10.24 -6.99
CA ASP A 90 -6.69 8.88 -6.68
C ASP A 90 -5.53 7.88 -6.95
N LYS A 91 -4.82 8.03 -8.08
CA LYS A 91 -3.66 7.19 -8.42
C LYS A 91 -2.50 7.35 -7.43
N PHE A 92 -2.16 8.59 -7.08
CA PHE A 92 -1.07 8.85 -6.16
C PHE A 92 -1.42 8.47 -4.71
N ASN A 93 -2.69 8.60 -4.30
CA ASN A 93 -3.17 8.08 -3.01
C ASN A 93 -3.05 6.54 -2.95
N ALA A 94 -3.38 5.84 -4.02
CA ALA A 94 -3.18 4.40 -4.11
C ALA A 94 -1.69 4.02 -4.03
N TRP A 95 -0.81 4.79 -4.68
CA TRP A 95 0.64 4.59 -4.58
C TRP A 95 1.17 4.87 -3.17
N GLU A 96 0.74 5.96 -2.54
CA GLU A 96 1.11 6.24 -1.14
C GLU A 96 0.64 5.14 -0.20
N PHE A 97 -0.58 4.64 -0.38
CA PHE A 97 -1.08 3.49 0.39
C PHE A 97 -0.17 2.25 0.21
N ALA A 98 0.23 1.94 -1.02
CA ALA A 98 1.15 0.84 -1.30
C ALA A 98 2.52 1.07 -0.63
N PHE A 99 3.08 2.29 -0.75
CA PHE A 99 4.33 2.68 -0.14
C PHE A 99 4.30 2.52 1.40
N LEU A 100 3.30 3.09 2.07
CA LEU A 100 3.19 2.99 3.53
C LEU A 100 2.94 1.56 4.01
N THR A 101 2.20 0.77 3.24
CA THR A 101 1.94 -0.63 3.53
C THR A 101 3.23 -1.47 3.43
N HIS A 102 4.05 -1.20 2.40
CA HIS A 102 5.37 -1.83 2.25
C HIS A 102 6.33 -1.41 3.37
N GLU A 103 6.46 -0.11 3.67
CA GLU A 103 7.31 0.41 4.74
C GLU A 103 6.95 -0.17 6.12
N SER A 104 5.68 -0.49 6.35
CA SER A 104 5.22 -1.14 7.58
C SER A 104 5.46 -2.66 7.62
N GLY A 105 6.00 -3.25 6.56
CA GLY A 105 6.19 -4.70 6.43
C GLY A 105 4.90 -5.49 6.18
N MET A 106 3.82 -4.79 5.78
CA MET A 106 2.50 -5.39 5.51
C MET A 106 2.21 -5.59 4.02
N MET A 107 3.26 -5.52 3.19
CA MET A 107 3.24 -5.87 1.77
C MET A 107 4.56 -6.56 1.41
N GLU A 108 4.49 -7.63 0.63
CA GLU A 108 5.68 -8.35 0.16
C GLU A 108 6.46 -7.53 -0.88
N ASP A 109 7.80 -7.64 -0.87
CA ASP A 109 8.69 -6.90 -1.76
C ASP A 109 8.37 -7.09 -3.25
N ASN A 110 8.04 -8.30 -3.66
CA ASN A 110 7.69 -8.62 -5.06
C ASN A 110 6.38 -7.94 -5.49
N ILE A 111 5.41 -7.84 -4.59
CA ILE A 111 4.13 -7.14 -4.84
C ILE A 111 4.38 -5.63 -4.92
N TRP A 112 5.14 -5.10 -3.96
CA TRP A 112 5.54 -3.70 -3.96
C TRP A 112 6.25 -3.29 -5.25
N GLN A 113 7.26 -4.06 -5.68
CA GLN A 113 8.00 -3.76 -6.92
C GLN A 113 7.09 -3.66 -8.14
N GLY A 114 6.06 -4.49 -8.24
CA GLY A 114 5.09 -4.44 -9.33
C GLY A 114 4.27 -3.15 -9.32
N TRP A 115 3.72 -2.78 -8.17
CA TRP A 115 2.94 -1.55 -8.01
C TRP A 115 3.80 -0.30 -8.17
N ASP A 116 4.94 -0.26 -7.52
CA ASP A 116 5.87 0.86 -7.61
C ASP A 116 6.33 1.10 -9.04
N GLY A 117 6.70 0.05 -9.77
CA GLY A 117 7.07 0.15 -11.17
C GLY A 117 5.95 0.71 -12.05
N HIS A 118 4.70 0.30 -11.79
CA HIS A 118 3.53 0.83 -12.51
C HIS A 118 3.34 2.33 -12.27
N TYR A 119 3.38 2.77 -11.01
CA TYR A 119 3.15 4.18 -10.67
C TYR A 119 4.35 5.08 -11.04
N ARG A 120 5.57 4.56 -11.01
CA ARG A 120 6.74 5.30 -11.54
C ARG A 120 6.58 5.67 -13.01
N MET A 121 6.03 4.78 -13.82
CA MET A 121 5.74 5.11 -15.22
C MET A 121 4.74 6.27 -15.33
N LEU A 122 3.72 6.30 -14.47
CA LEU A 122 2.76 7.40 -14.43
C LEU A 122 3.41 8.73 -14.01
N LEU A 123 4.28 8.72 -13.00
CA LEU A 123 5.02 9.89 -12.54
C LEU A 123 5.95 10.45 -13.64
N GLN A 124 6.53 9.59 -14.47
CA GLN A 124 7.44 9.99 -15.53
C GLN A 124 6.73 10.64 -16.73
N GLN A 125 5.43 10.46 -16.89
CA GLN A 125 4.64 11.13 -17.91
C GLN A 125 4.50 12.64 -17.62
N SER A 126 4.28 13.45 -18.67
CA SER A 126 4.08 14.89 -18.54
C SER A 126 3.00 15.24 -17.51
N GLY A 127 1.84 14.58 -17.61
CA GLY A 127 0.72 14.80 -16.68
C GLY A 127 1.05 14.42 -15.22
N GLY A 128 1.80 13.34 -15.01
CA GLY A 128 2.21 12.92 -13.65
C GLY A 128 3.17 13.94 -13.01
N ARG A 129 4.13 14.45 -13.77
CA ARG A 129 5.06 15.49 -13.30
C ARG A 129 4.33 16.81 -13.01
N TRP A 130 3.42 17.20 -13.90
CA TRP A 130 2.58 18.37 -13.70
C TRP A 130 1.77 18.27 -12.39
N PHE A 131 1.08 17.16 -12.18
CA PHE A 131 0.31 16.94 -10.96
C PHE A 131 1.20 16.97 -9.71
N TRP A 132 2.37 16.32 -9.75
CA TRP A 132 3.26 16.30 -8.61
C TRP A 132 3.79 17.69 -8.24
N GLY A 133 4.03 18.56 -9.24
CA GLY A 133 4.41 19.93 -9.01
C GLY A 133 3.35 20.77 -8.28
N GLU A 134 2.08 20.53 -8.56
CA GLU A 134 0.96 21.31 -8.03
C GLU A 134 0.33 20.67 -6.76
N GLY A 135 0.23 19.35 -6.71
CA GLY A 135 -0.57 18.62 -5.71
C GLY A 135 0.22 17.95 -4.58
N ARG A 136 1.56 17.96 -4.62
CA ARG A 136 2.43 17.22 -3.69
C ARG A 136 2.18 17.50 -2.21
N GLU A 137 1.65 18.66 -1.85
CA GLU A 137 1.46 19.03 -0.45
C GLU A 137 0.37 18.21 0.27
N GLY A 138 -0.47 17.50 -0.47
CA GLY A 138 -1.48 16.60 0.07
C GLY A 138 -0.92 15.27 0.63
N PHE A 139 0.36 14.97 0.40
CA PHE A 139 0.97 13.67 0.72
C PHE A 139 1.90 13.71 1.93
N SER A 140 2.15 12.54 2.54
CA SER A 140 3.03 12.41 3.70
C SER A 140 4.48 12.81 3.39
N PRO A 141 5.23 13.32 4.39
CA PRO A 141 6.63 13.71 4.17
C PRO A 141 7.51 12.57 3.66
N ALA A 142 7.28 11.34 4.12
CA ALA A 142 8.04 10.16 3.68
C ALA A 142 7.80 9.86 2.21
N PHE A 143 6.55 9.88 1.76
CA PHE A 143 6.19 9.64 0.37
C PHE A 143 6.68 10.77 -0.55
N LYS A 144 6.57 12.04 -0.09
CA LYS A 144 7.15 13.19 -0.82
C LYS A 144 8.64 12.99 -1.06
N SER A 145 9.40 12.67 -0.04
CA SER A 145 10.84 12.44 -0.14
C SER A 145 11.17 11.28 -1.09
N TYR A 146 10.34 10.23 -1.05
CA TYR A 146 10.49 9.08 -1.92
C TYR A 146 10.32 9.47 -3.40
N LEU A 147 9.23 10.15 -3.76
CA LEU A 147 8.96 10.56 -5.14
C LEU A 147 9.98 11.59 -5.66
N ASP A 148 10.39 12.53 -4.82
CA ASP A 148 11.44 13.50 -5.17
C ASP A 148 12.77 12.79 -5.49
N SER A 149 13.10 11.71 -4.78
CA SER A 149 14.30 10.90 -5.07
C SER A 149 14.23 10.20 -6.44
N ILE A 150 13.04 9.75 -6.85
CA ILE A 150 12.83 9.15 -8.17
C ILE A 150 13.05 10.19 -9.27
N LEU A 151 12.47 11.38 -9.12
CA LEU A 151 12.60 12.45 -10.10
C LEU A 151 14.04 12.92 -10.25
N ALA A 152 14.79 13.05 -9.14
CA ALA A 152 16.20 13.44 -9.17
C ALA A 152 17.12 12.43 -9.87
N THR A 153 16.72 11.16 -9.97
CA THR A 153 17.51 10.12 -10.65
C THR A 153 17.21 10.03 -12.16
N THR A 154 16.21 10.76 -12.64
CA THR A 154 15.73 10.68 -14.03
C THR A 154 16.17 11.88 -14.87
N GLU A 155 16.78 12.88 -14.25
CA GLU A 155 17.46 14.04 -14.90
C GLU A 155 18.93 13.73 -15.20
#